data_d8932e27d96d751e2282a57af8b95b38
#
_entry.id   d8932e27d96d751e2282a57af8b95b38
#
_cell.length_a   1.000
_cell.length_b   1.000
_cell.length_c   1.000
_cell.angle_alpha   90.00
_cell.angle_beta   90.00
_cell.angle_gamma   90.00
#
_symmetry.space_group_name_H-M   'P 1'
#
loop_
_entity.id
_entity.type
_entity.pdbx_description
1 polymer ?
#
loop_
_entity_poly.entity_id
_entity_poly.type
_entity_poly.pdbx_seq_one_letter_code
_entity_poly.pdbx_strand_id
1 'polypeptide(L)'
;ELLTILRYAEQYDTWIISDEPYEHIIYAPNEHVYMNTLPGAFERTITCNSLSKTYSITGWRLGYVHAPAAVIAQARKVHDFLTVGAAAPLQEAAVGALELPDSYYHGLTALYTAKRELFLDILRTTGLPFTEPQGAYYVMVDISALGFA
;
A
#
# COMPACT_ATOMS: atom_id res chain seq x y z
N GLU A 1 -14.60 -0.45 -8.93
CA GLU A 1 -13.34 -0.91 -9.58
C GLU A 1 -12.89 -2.25 -9.00
N LEU A 2 -12.64 -2.38 -7.66
CA LEU A 2 -12.15 -3.64 -7.06
C LEU A 2 -13.08 -4.83 -7.32
N LEU A 3 -14.39 -4.66 -7.23
CA LEU A 3 -15.37 -5.72 -7.59
C LEU A 3 -15.27 -6.12 -9.06
N THR A 4 -14.87 -5.23 -9.94
CA THR A 4 -14.65 -5.55 -11.35
C THR A 4 -13.41 -6.43 -11.52
N ILE A 5 -12.33 -6.12 -10.78
CA ILE A 5 -11.11 -6.94 -10.75
C ILE A 5 -11.44 -8.33 -10.21
N LEU A 6 -12.16 -8.42 -9.09
CA LEU A 6 -12.58 -9.69 -8.50
C LEU A 6 -13.37 -10.55 -9.50
N ARG A 7 -14.36 -9.95 -10.15
CA ARG A 7 -15.16 -10.66 -11.16
C ARG A 7 -14.30 -11.26 -12.29
N TYR A 8 -13.30 -10.51 -12.78
CA TYR A 8 -12.40 -11.04 -13.79
C TYR A 8 -11.48 -12.13 -13.25
N ALA A 9 -11.00 -11.97 -12.04
CA ALA A 9 -10.19 -13.00 -11.39
C ALA A 9 -10.99 -14.31 -11.20
N GLU A 10 -12.27 -14.22 -10.87
CA GLU A 10 -13.18 -15.37 -10.81
C GLU A 10 -13.42 -15.97 -12.18
N GLN A 11 -13.73 -15.14 -13.17
CA GLN A 11 -14.03 -15.58 -14.54
C GLN A 11 -12.87 -16.33 -15.19
N TYR A 12 -11.64 -15.92 -14.93
CA TYR A 12 -10.44 -16.48 -15.54
C TYR A 12 -9.63 -17.36 -14.59
N ASP A 13 -10.17 -17.67 -13.43
CA ASP A 13 -9.52 -18.46 -12.37
C ASP A 13 -8.09 -18.01 -12.08
N THR A 14 -7.91 -16.71 -11.90
CA THR A 14 -6.60 -16.10 -11.62
C THR A 14 -6.49 -15.64 -10.17
N TRP A 15 -5.25 -15.52 -9.70
CA TRP A 15 -4.93 -14.91 -8.41
C TRP A 15 -4.86 -13.40 -8.53
N ILE A 16 -5.19 -12.72 -7.42
CA ILE A 16 -4.99 -11.29 -7.25
C ILE A 16 -3.80 -11.11 -6.29
N ILE A 17 -2.81 -10.33 -6.70
CA ILE A 17 -1.75 -9.84 -5.80
C ILE A 17 -2.03 -8.37 -5.59
N SER A 18 -2.36 -7.99 -4.35
CA SER A 18 -2.64 -6.61 -3.95
C SER A 18 -1.47 -6.06 -3.14
N ASP A 19 -0.89 -4.94 -3.57
CA ASP A 19 0.20 -4.26 -2.87
C ASP A 19 -0.36 -3.00 -2.19
N GLU A 20 -0.49 -3.04 -0.85
CA GLU A 20 -1.26 -2.08 -0.06
C GLU A 20 -0.43 -1.29 0.99
N PRO A 21 0.82 -0.85 0.70
CA PRO A 21 1.69 -0.21 1.71
C PRO A 21 1.24 1.20 2.11
N TYR A 22 0.26 1.78 1.40
CA TYR A 22 -0.24 3.15 1.63
C TYR A 22 -1.60 3.19 2.32
N GLU A 23 -2.04 2.10 2.94
CA GLU A 23 -3.35 1.94 3.56
C GLU A 23 -3.74 3.07 4.54
N HIS A 24 -2.75 3.70 5.19
CA HIS A 24 -2.95 4.81 6.13
C HIS A 24 -2.56 6.19 5.57
N ILE A 25 -2.21 6.29 4.29
CA ILE A 25 -1.92 7.56 3.61
C ILE A 25 -2.99 7.78 2.55
N ILE A 26 -4.19 8.09 3.00
CA ILE A 26 -5.38 8.28 2.19
C ILE A 26 -5.96 9.67 2.47
N TYR A 27 -6.46 10.33 1.45
CA TYR A 27 -6.97 11.70 1.52
C TYR A 27 -8.48 11.73 1.44
N ALA A 28 -9.11 12.38 2.43
CA ALA A 28 -10.55 12.56 2.46
C ALA A 28 -11.08 13.18 1.14
N PRO A 29 -12.28 12.76 0.67
CA PRO A 29 -13.24 11.87 1.35
C PRO A 29 -13.02 10.37 1.08
N ASN A 30 -11.87 9.98 0.52
CA ASN A 30 -11.60 8.61 0.15
C ASN A 30 -11.21 7.78 1.38
N GLU A 31 -11.49 6.48 1.31
CA GLU A 31 -11.12 5.48 2.30
C GLU A 31 -10.41 4.32 1.62
N HIS A 32 -9.49 3.69 2.35
CA HIS A 32 -8.84 2.48 1.85
C HIS A 32 -9.79 1.29 1.91
N VAL A 33 -9.86 0.54 0.83
CA VAL A 33 -10.62 -0.70 0.76
C VAL A 33 -9.66 -1.85 0.50
N TYR A 34 -9.52 -2.73 1.47
CA TYR A 34 -8.68 -3.92 1.32
C TYR A 34 -9.31 -4.92 0.36
N MET A 35 -8.54 -5.31 -0.66
CA MET A 35 -9.03 -6.24 -1.69
C MET A 35 -9.52 -7.56 -1.08
N ASN A 36 -8.81 -8.10 -0.11
CA ASN A 36 -9.11 -9.39 0.53
C ASN A 36 -10.35 -9.36 1.44
N THR A 37 -10.91 -8.18 1.76
CA THR A 37 -12.13 -8.06 2.58
C THR A 37 -13.41 -8.08 1.76
N LEU A 38 -13.31 -8.00 0.44
CA LEU A 38 -14.47 -8.10 -0.42
C LEU A 38 -15.07 -9.52 -0.38
N PRO A 39 -16.40 -9.66 -0.44
CA PRO A 39 -17.05 -10.97 -0.40
C PRO A 39 -16.47 -11.93 -1.46
N GLY A 40 -15.95 -13.08 -1.02
CA GLY A 40 -15.35 -14.11 -1.90
C GLY A 40 -13.92 -13.81 -2.38
N ALA A 41 -13.36 -12.66 -2.07
CA ALA A 41 -12.03 -12.29 -2.57
C ALA A 41 -10.87 -12.96 -1.82
N PHE A 42 -11.01 -13.24 -0.51
CA PHE A 42 -9.93 -13.76 0.33
C PHE A 42 -9.29 -15.03 -0.25
N GLU A 43 -10.10 -15.97 -0.75
CA GLU A 43 -9.64 -17.28 -1.23
C GLU A 43 -8.75 -17.21 -2.48
N ARG A 44 -8.68 -16.06 -3.14
CA ARG A 44 -7.86 -15.83 -4.34
C ARG A 44 -7.01 -14.57 -4.26
N THR A 45 -6.88 -13.95 -3.09
CA THR A 45 -6.10 -12.72 -2.90
C THR A 45 -4.89 -12.97 -2.02
N ILE A 46 -3.75 -12.49 -2.49
CA ILE A 46 -2.50 -12.37 -1.75
C ILE A 46 -2.28 -10.89 -1.50
N THR A 47 -2.55 -10.44 -0.28
CA THR A 47 -2.31 -9.04 0.11
C THR A 47 -0.89 -8.90 0.65
N CYS A 48 -0.11 -8.06 0.00
CA CYS A 48 1.23 -7.66 0.44
C CYS A 48 1.14 -6.29 1.10
N ASN A 49 1.70 -6.14 2.28
CA ASN A 49 1.75 -4.88 2.98
C ASN A 49 3.14 -4.60 3.55
N SER A 50 3.39 -3.36 3.93
CA SER A 50 4.69 -2.91 4.40
C SER A 50 4.56 -1.94 5.56
N LEU A 51 5.41 -2.10 6.56
CA LEU A 51 5.54 -1.15 7.67
C LEU A 51 6.34 0.10 7.28
N SER A 52 6.94 0.08 6.09
CA SER A 52 7.87 1.12 5.60
C SER A 52 7.27 2.51 5.55
N LYS A 53 6.00 2.63 5.13
CA LYS A 53 5.37 3.92 4.82
C LYS A 53 4.64 4.47 6.03
N THR A 54 3.81 3.66 6.64
CA THR A 54 3.03 4.03 7.83
C THR A 54 3.94 4.45 8.99
N TYR A 55 5.05 3.76 9.21
CA TYR A 55 5.94 4.01 10.35
C TYR A 55 7.27 4.67 9.98
N SER A 56 7.45 5.09 8.72
CA SER A 56 8.67 5.75 8.22
C SER A 56 9.95 4.92 8.42
N ILE A 57 9.85 3.59 8.37
CA ILE A 57 10.94 2.63 8.61
C ILE A 57 11.36 1.86 7.34
N THR A 58 11.34 2.52 6.20
CA THR A 58 11.65 1.89 4.90
C THR A 58 12.96 1.10 4.90
N GLY A 59 13.99 1.58 5.60
CA GLY A 59 15.29 0.92 5.71
C GLY A 59 15.27 -0.39 6.53
N TRP A 60 14.25 -0.64 7.33
CA TRP A 60 14.14 -1.84 8.16
C TRP A 60 13.75 -3.09 7.37
N ARG A 61 13.22 -2.91 6.16
CA ARG A 61 12.81 -3.99 5.26
C ARG A 61 11.79 -4.95 5.88
N LEU A 62 10.79 -4.42 6.59
CA LEU A 62 9.71 -5.17 7.20
C LEU A 62 8.41 -5.01 6.41
N GLY A 63 7.74 -6.12 6.23
CA GLY A 63 6.41 -6.22 5.64
C GLY A 63 5.76 -7.53 6.01
N TYR A 64 4.54 -7.72 5.59
CA TYR A 64 3.79 -8.94 5.85
C TYR A 64 2.89 -9.30 4.66
N VAL A 65 2.48 -10.55 4.61
CA VAL A 65 1.59 -11.08 3.58
C VAL A 65 0.40 -11.73 4.25
N HIS A 66 -0.79 -11.39 3.78
CA HIS A 66 -2.05 -12.02 4.10
C HIS A 66 -2.54 -12.83 2.90
N ALA A 67 -2.80 -14.11 3.10
CA ALA A 67 -3.32 -14.99 2.06
C ALA A 67 -3.91 -16.26 2.69
N PRO A 68 -4.64 -17.11 1.94
CA PRO A 68 -5.09 -18.41 2.42
C PRO A 68 -3.92 -19.25 2.96
N ALA A 69 -4.17 -20.01 4.02
CA ALA A 69 -3.13 -20.76 4.74
C ALA A 69 -2.30 -21.69 3.84
N ALA A 70 -2.92 -22.29 2.81
CA ALA A 70 -2.23 -23.13 1.84
C ALA A 70 -1.18 -22.36 1.03
N VAL A 71 -1.47 -21.11 0.64
CA VAL A 71 -0.54 -20.23 -0.06
C VAL A 71 0.61 -19.83 0.84
N ILE A 72 0.30 -19.39 2.08
CA ILE A 72 1.32 -19.00 3.06
C ILE A 72 2.26 -20.18 3.37
N ALA A 73 1.74 -21.39 3.48
CA ALA A 73 2.55 -22.58 3.73
C ALA A 73 3.59 -22.83 2.64
N GLN A 74 3.30 -22.54 1.37
CA GLN A 74 4.27 -22.66 0.27
C GLN A 74 5.19 -21.44 0.19
N ALA A 75 4.64 -20.23 0.36
CA ALA A 75 5.42 -19.00 0.35
C ALA A 75 6.53 -19.02 1.41
N ARG A 76 6.23 -19.52 2.62
CA ARG A 76 7.23 -19.66 3.69
C ARG A 76 8.41 -20.54 3.31
N LYS A 77 8.18 -21.64 2.59
CA LYS A 77 9.28 -22.52 2.12
C LYS A 77 10.21 -21.79 1.17
N VAL A 78 9.65 -21.02 0.24
CA VAL A 78 10.45 -20.23 -0.71
C VAL A 78 11.18 -19.09 0.00
N HIS A 79 10.48 -18.38 0.88
CA HIS A 79 11.05 -17.27 1.65
C HIS A 79 12.23 -17.70 2.54
N ASP A 80 12.14 -18.88 3.16
CA ASP A 80 13.20 -19.45 3.99
C ASP A 80 14.51 -19.64 3.20
N PHE A 81 14.41 -20.10 1.95
CA PHE A 81 15.57 -20.25 1.07
C PHE A 81 16.09 -18.93 0.49
N LEU A 82 15.20 -17.94 0.27
CA LEU A 82 15.61 -16.68 -0.34
C LEU A 82 16.23 -15.70 0.67
N THR A 83 15.69 -15.64 1.88
CA THR A 83 16.03 -14.58 2.85
C THR A 83 16.16 -15.07 4.29
N VAL A 84 15.86 -16.35 4.57
CA VAL A 84 15.75 -16.95 5.93
C VAL A 84 14.60 -16.31 6.74
N GLY A 85 14.52 -14.98 6.75
CA GLY A 85 13.48 -14.20 7.43
C GLY A 85 13.91 -12.76 7.66
N ALA A 86 12.96 -11.93 8.07
CA ALA A 86 13.26 -10.60 8.55
C ALA A 86 14.00 -10.64 9.89
N ALA A 87 14.84 -9.66 10.18
CA ALA A 87 15.62 -9.59 11.41
C ALA A 87 14.72 -9.61 12.65
N ALA A 88 14.90 -10.59 13.54
CA ALA A 88 14.06 -10.80 14.71
C ALA A 88 13.95 -9.56 15.64
N PRO A 89 15.03 -8.80 15.94
CA PRO A 89 14.91 -7.57 16.74
C PRO A 89 14.02 -6.51 16.11
N LEU A 90 14.00 -6.42 14.78
CA LEU A 90 13.14 -5.47 14.05
C LEU A 90 11.69 -5.93 14.02
N GLN A 91 11.45 -7.24 13.95
CA GLN A 91 10.09 -7.80 14.07
C GLN A 91 9.51 -7.51 15.46
N GLU A 92 10.30 -7.67 16.53
CA GLU A 92 9.88 -7.36 17.89
C GLU A 92 9.56 -5.88 18.05
N ALA A 93 10.42 -4.99 17.53
CA ALA A 93 10.15 -3.55 17.52
C ALA A 93 8.88 -3.18 16.72
N ALA A 94 8.55 -3.93 15.68
CA ALA A 94 7.34 -3.71 14.87
C ALA A 94 6.05 -4.00 15.65
N VAL A 95 6.09 -4.86 16.67
CA VAL A 95 4.93 -5.09 17.56
C VAL A 95 4.50 -3.78 18.21
N GLY A 96 5.46 -3.03 18.79
CA GLY A 96 5.18 -1.72 19.38
C GLY A 96 4.65 -0.70 18.37
N ALA A 97 5.05 -0.79 17.10
CA ALA A 97 4.52 0.07 16.04
C ALA A 97 3.03 -0.28 15.73
N LEU A 98 2.71 -1.57 15.67
CA LEU A 98 1.34 -2.05 15.41
C LEU A 98 0.38 -1.77 16.57
N GLU A 99 0.90 -1.55 17.78
CA GLU A 99 0.13 -1.21 18.99
C GLU A 99 -0.10 0.30 19.15
N LEU A 100 0.36 1.14 18.21
CA LEU A 100 0.14 2.58 18.28
C LEU A 100 -1.37 2.91 18.23
N PRO A 101 -1.80 3.93 19.00
CA PRO A 101 -3.21 4.30 19.07
C PRO A 101 -3.69 4.97 17.77
N ASP A 102 -5.00 5.01 17.56
CA ASP A 102 -5.65 5.63 16.37
C ASP A 102 -5.19 7.08 16.14
N SER A 103 -4.85 7.80 17.22
CA SER A 103 -4.33 9.16 17.12
C SER A 103 -3.05 9.28 16.30
N TYR A 104 -2.22 8.23 16.26
CA TYR A 104 -1.06 8.16 15.39
C TYR A 104 -1.46 8.19 13.91
N TYR A 105 -2.40 7.36 13.53
CA TYR A 105 -2.87 7.24 12.14
C TYR A 105 -3.61 8.51 11.69
N HIS A 106 -4.41 9.11 12.57
CA HIS A 106 -5.05 10.40 12.30
C HIS A 106 -4.00 11.51 12.12
N GLY A 107 -2.97 11.53 12.95
CA GLY A 107 -1.85 12.46 12.82
C GLY A 107 -1.07 12.28 11.53
N LEU A 108 -0.85 11.03 11.12
CA LEU A 108 -0.20 10.68 9.85
C LEU A 108 -1.00 11.20 8.65
N THR A 109 -2.31 10.95 8.62
CA THR A 109 -3.20 11.45 7.57
C THR A 109 -3.19 12.98 7.50
N ALA A 110 -3.28 13.66 8.64
CA ALA A 110 -3.24 15.13 8.67
C ALA A 110 -1.90 15.69 8.15
N LEU A 111 -0.78 15.08 8.54
CA LEU A 111 0.55 15.45 8.09
C LEU A 111 0.69 15.32 6.56
N TYR A 112 0.27 14.18 6.01
CA TYR A 112 0.38 13.95 4.57
C TYR A 112 -0.62 14.78 3.77
N THR A 113 -1.81 15.06 4.31
CA THR A 113 -2.75 15.99 3.69
C THR A 113 -2.14 17.38 3.53
N ALA A 114 -1.53 17.93 4.59
CA ALA A 114 -0.86 19.23 4.51
C ALA A 114 0.29 19.25 3.49
N LYS A 115 1.11 18.20 3.45
CA LYS A 115 2.19 18.05 2.47
C LYS A 115 1.66 17.92 1.04
N ARG A 116 0.56 17.17 0.85
CA ARG A 116 -0.11 17.04 -0.46
C ARG A 116 -0.55 18.40 -0.97
N GLU A 117 -1.28 19.17 -0.17
CA GLU A 117 -1.79 20.49 -0.61
C GLU A 117 -0.63 21.42 -1.01
N LEU A 118 0.42 21.52 -0.19
CA LEU A 118 1.61 22.29 -0.53
C LEU A 118 2.23 21.83 -1.84
N PHE A 119 2.35 20.52 -2.07
CA PHE A 119 2.94 19.98 -3.29
C PHE A 119 2.06 20.24 -4.50
N LEU A 120 0.75 20.07 -4.40
CA LEU A 120 -0.19 20.34 -5.48
C LEU A 120 -0.24 21.84 -5.84
N ASP A 121 -0.17 22.72 -4.85
CA ASP A 121 -0.09 24.17 -5.10
C ASP A 121 1.15 24.53 -5.94
N ILE A 122 2.30 23.93 -5.62
CA ILE A 122 3.51 24.10 -6.42
C ILE A 122 3.32 23.55 -7.84
N LEU A 123 2.76 22.33 -7.98
CA LEU A 123 2.53 21.74 -9.31
C LEU A 123 1.58 22.58 -10.16
N ARG A 124 0.53 23.16 -9.58
CA ARG A 124 -0.39 24.04 -10.30
C ARG A 124 0.34 25.24 -10.94
N THR A 125 1.42 25.74 -10.33
CA THR A 125 2.22 26.84 -10.90
C THR A 125 3.01 26.44 -12.15
N THR A 126 3.25 25.15 -12.37
CA THR A 126 4.00 24.65 -13.52
C THR A 126 3.18 24.64 -14.82
N GLY A 127 1.85 24.62 -14.71
CA GLY A 127 0.95 24.46 -15.85
C GLY A 127 0.94 23.05 -16.46
N LEU A 128 1.67 22.10 -15.90
CA LEU A 128 1.66 20.70 -16.35
C LEU A 128 0.41 19.98 -15.85
N PRO A 129 -0.25 19.17 -16.68
CA PRO A 129 -1.37 18.33 -16.25
C PRO A 129 -0.89 17.27 -15.23
N PHE A 130 -1.67 17.07 -14.20
CA PHE A 130 -1.41 16.01 -13.21
C PHE A 130 -2.72 15.43 -12.67
N THR A 131 -2.64 14.21 -12.13
CA THR A 131 -3.76 13.58 -11.44
C THR A 131 -3.65 13.88 -9.95
N GLU A 132 -4.69 14.48 -9.37
CA GLU A 132 -4.75 14.69 -7.92
C GLU A 132 -4.80 13.34 -7.19
N PRO A 133 -3.83 13.02 -6.33
CA PRO A 133 -3.79 11.74 -5.66
C PRO A 133 -4.88 11.63 -4.59
N GLN A 134 -5.52 10.48 -4.55
CA GLN A 134 -6.49 10.09 -3.54
C GLN A 134 -5.84 9.37 -2.34
N GLY A 135 -4.60 8.96 -2.50
CA GLY A 135 -3.76 8.32 -1.50
C GLY A 135 -2.29 8.35 -1.93
N ALA A 136 -1.42 7.72 -1.12
CA ALA A 136 0.03 7.71 -1.28
C ALA A 136 0.66 9.13 -1.18
N TYR A 137 1.96 9.24 -1.44
CA TYR A 137 2.68 10.52 -1.35
C TYR A 137 3.35 10.93 -2.68
N TYR A 138 2.93 10.35 -3.79
CA TYR A 138 3.41 10.70 -5.12
C TYR A 138 2.27 11.22 -6.00
N VAL A 139 2.64 11.94 -7.04
CA VAL A 139 1.71 12.50 -8.04
C VAL A 139 2.19 12.09 -9.42
N MET A 140 1.27 11.64 -10.26
CA MET A 140 1.54 11.40 -11.67
C MET A 140 1.37 12.70 -12.44
N VAL A 141 2.43 13.16 -13.10
CA VAL A 141 2.46 14.39 -13.90
C VAL A 141 2.64 14.03 -15.37
N ASP A 142 1.81 14.59 -16.24
CA ASP A 142 1.98 14.45 -17.68
C ASP A 142 3.07 15.42 -18.17
N ILE A 143 4.18 14.85 -18.62
CA ILE A 143 5.32 15.60 -19.15
C ILE A 143 5.40 15.59 -20.68
N SER A 144 4.36 15.11 -21.37
CA SER A 144 4.35 15.00 -22.85
C SER A 144 4.65 16.33 -23.53
N ALA A 145 4.19 17.44 -22.94
CA ALA A 145 4.43 18.80 -23.47
C ALA A 145 5.90 19.25 -23.41
N LEU A 146 6.76 18.54 -22.64
CA LEU A 146 8.18 18.90 -22.51
C LEU A 146 9.06 18.28 -23.60
N GLY A 147 8.51 17.44 -24.48
CA GLY A 147 9.21 16.86 -25.63
C GLY A 147 10.25 15.79 -25.27
N PHE A 148 10.19 15.23 -24.10
CA PHE A 148 10.99 14.04 -23.74
C PHE A 148 10.36 12.84 -24.43
N ALA A 149 11.12 12.17 -25.32
CA ALA A 149 10.74 10.95 -26.01
C ALA A 149 11.26 9.73 -25.26
#